data_bf5f7a9f0dcdef481aad8f4979abc582
#
_entry.id   bf5f7a9f0dcdef481aad8f4979abc582
#
_cell.length_a   1.000
_cell.length_b   1.000
_cell.length_c   1.000
_cell.angle_alpha   90.00
_cell.angle_beta   90.00
_cell.angle_gamma   90.00
#
_symmetry.space_group_name_H-M   'P 1'
#
loop_
_entity.id
_entity.type
_entity.pdbx_description
1 polymer ?
#
loop_
_entity_poly.entity_id
_entity_poly.type
_entity_poly.pdbx_seq_one_letter_code
_entity_poly.pdbx_strand_id
1 'polypeptide(L)'
;GGMKIFCKGLGTLTPDFTNASRAIKPKEIEMCRKNGVTEINEIIVGLDGIAFVQNGDQPQVNFTKEQIWLAMAAEGPHPKKWSDIDSSLPDYEIYIMVPPPTSGTRDAWNSLVMKKGCPKDVEKKKCKLMREDGAIIEVGENDTLIVQKLQGNDTKFGIFGYSYFELNRDRVIAHTINGVEISLEGIQDGSYPISRPLYFYAKMQHKEVIPGFKEYIELFMSDKATGPEGFLTDIGLISLAEGEVAIKPLN
;
A
#
# COMPACT_ATOMS: atom_id res chain seq x y z
N GLY A 1 3.36 10.53 -9.48
CA GLY A 1 3.08 11.07 -10.83
C GLY A 1 1.81 11.87 -10.87
N GLY A 2 0.63 11.26 -10.59
CA GLY A 2 -0.69 11.89 -10.75
C GLY A 2 -0.85 13.22 -10.04
N MET A 3 -0.45 13.33 -8.77
CA MET A 3 -0.55 14.57 -8.01
C MET A 3 0.22 15.75 -8.65
N LYS A 4 1.39 15.47 -9.24
CA LYS A 4 2.15 16.52 -9.95
C LYS A 4 1.44 17.04 -11.19
N ILE A 5 0.75 16.16 -11.93
CA ILE A 5 -0.01 16.52 -13.13
C ILE A 5 -1.30 17.24 -12.73
N PHE A 6 -1.98 16.73 -11.71
CA PHE A 6 -3.16 17.36 -11.11
C PHE A 6 -2.87 18.82 -10.66
N CYS A 7 -1.76 19.10 -10.00
CA CYS A 7 -1.39 20.44 -9.55
C CYS A 7 -0.77 21.34 -10.64
N LYS A 8 -0.78 20.97 -11.93
CA LYS A 8 -0.21 21.84 -12.99
C LYS A 8 -1.09 23.04 -13.36
N GLY A 9 -2.37 23.04 -13.03
CA GLY A 9 -3.29 24.15 -13.31
C GLY A 9 -4.74 23.69 -13.51
N LEU A 10 -5.56 24.62 -14.01
CA LEU A 10 -7.00 24.42 -14.29
C LEU A 10 -7.29 24.22 -15.80
N GLY A 11 -6.27 24.15 -16.66
CA GLY A 11 -6.47 24.00 -18.10
C GLY A 11 -6.90 22.58 -18.50
N THR A 12 -7.46 22.47 -19.70
CA THR A 12 -7.98 21.22 -20.29
C THR A 12 -6.94 20.11 -20.48
N LEU A 13 -5.66 20.43 -20.34
CA LEU A 13 -4.55 19.47 -20.40
C LEU A 13 -4.15 18.93 -19.00
N THR A 14 -4.88 19.27 -17.96
CA THR A 14 -4.65 18.80 -16.61
C THR A 14 -5.88 18.05 -16.08
N PRO A 15 -5.70 16.92 -15.36
CA PRO A 15 -6.83 16.13 -14.86
C PRO A 15 -7.61 16.90 -13.79
N ASP A 16 -8.92 16.72 -13.77
CA ASP A 16 -9.83 17.28 -12.76
C ASP A 16 -9.82 16.46 -11.47
N PHE A 17 -9.46 15.18 -11.61
CA PHE A 17 -9.39 14.20 -10.54
C PHE A 17 -8.04 13.51 -10.51
N THR A 18 -7.62 13.03 -9.34
CA THR A 18 -6.48 12.13 -9.21
C THR A 18 -6.65 11.20 -8.02
N ASN A 19 -6.32 9.92 -8.22
CA ASN A 19 -6.21 8.96 -7.13
C ASN A 19 -4.81 9.03 -6.52
N ALA A 20 -4.70 8.75 -5.23
CA ALA A 20 -3.44 8.66 -4.53
C ALA A 20 -3.52 7.62 -3.40
N SER A 21 -2.43 6.90 -3.21
CA SER A 21 -2.26 5.90 -2.16
C SER A 21 -1.67 6.48 -0.86
N ARG A 22 -1.73 7.79 -0.71
CA ARG A 22 -1.33 8.57 0.47
C ARG A 22 -1.96 9.96 0.44
N ALA A 23 -2.06 10.59 1.60
CA ALA A 23 -2.47 11.98 1.67
C ALA A 23 -1.53 12.90 0.86
N ILE A 24 -2.11 13.96 0.30
CA ILE A 24 -1.37 15.04 -0.38
C ILE A 24 -0.41 15.71 0.61
N LYS A 25 0.80 16.02 0.15
CA LYS A 25 1.82 16.65 0.99
C LYS A 25 1.67 18.18 1.00
N PRO A 26 2.06 18.87 2.09
CA PRO A 26 2.02 20.33 2.14
C PRO A 26 2.69 21.04 0.95
N LYS A 27 3.85 20.55 0.49
CA LYS A 27 4.53 21.04 -0.71
C LYS A 27 3.75 20.84 -2.01
N GLU A 28 2.93 19.81 -2.08
CA GLU A 28 2.06 19.55 -3.24
C GLU A 28 0.86 20.50 -3.22
N ILE A 29 0.26 20.76 -2.05
CA ILE A 29 -0.78 21.77 -1.87
C ILE A 29 -0.25 23.16 -2.27
N GLU A 30 0.95 23.52 -1.84
CA GLU A 30 1.58 24.78 -2.21
C GLU A 30 1.82 24.89 -3.73
N MET A 31 2.26 23.80 -4.38
CA MET A 31 2.41 23.74 -5.83
C MET A 31 1.07 23.90 -6.54
N CYS A 32 0.01 23.25 -6.07
CA CYS A 32 -1.35 23.41 -6.59
C CYS A 32 -1.79 24.87 -6.51
N ARG A 33 -1.65 25.52 -5.37
CA ARG A 33 -2.03 26.92 -5.15
C ARG A 33 -1.25 27.88 -6.05
N LYS A 34 0.06 27.72 -6.21
CA LYS A 34 0.89 28.51 -7.14
C LYS A 34 0.42 28.42 -8.58
N ASN A 35 -0.19 27.33 -8.97
CA ASN A 35 -0.71 27.10 -10.31
C ASN A 35 -2.23 27.37 -10.43
N GLY A 36 -2.83 28.03 -9.45
CA GLY A 36 -4.24 28.45 -9.46
C GLY A 36 -5.24 27.36 -9.01
N VAL A 37 -4.78 26.15 -8.62
CA VAL A 37 -5.63 25.10 -8.06
C VAL A 37 -5.77 25.34 -6.56
N THR A 38 -6.85 26.00 -6.15
CA THR A 38 -7.04 26.50 -4.77
C THR A 38 -8.17 25.84 -4.02
N GLU A 39 -9.13 25.19 -4.71
CA GLU A 39 -10.25 24.50 -4.12
C GLU A 39 -10.13 23.00 -4.41
N ILE A 40 -9.61 22.25 -3.46
CA ILE A 40 -9.38 20.81 -3.59
C ILE A 40 -10.19 20.09 -2.51
N ASN A 41 -10.95 19.08 -2.90
CA ASN A 41 -11.50 18.11 -1.95
C ASN A 41 -10.59 16.88 -1.91
N GLU A 42 -10.20 16.48 -0.69
CA GLU A 42 -9.60 15.19 -0.36
C GLU A 42 -10.71 14.25 0.11
N ILE A 43 -10.84 13.10 -0.52
CA ILE A 43 -11.86 12.10 -0.24
C ILE A 43 -11.16 10.78 0.01
N ILE A 44 -11.42 10.14 1.16
CA ILE A 44 -10.98 8.78 1.42
C ILE A 44 -12.02 7.85 0.80
N VAL A 45 -11.58 6.99 -0.12
CA VAL A 45 -12.48 6.11 -0.90
C VAL A 45 -12.45 4.66 -0.44
N GLY A 46 -11.52 4.31 0.41
CA GLY A 46 -11.33 2.96 0.95
C GLY A 46 -9.94 2.79 1.53
N LEU A 47 -9.64 1.57 1.88
CA LEU A 47 -8.39 1.18 2.55
C LEU A 47 -7.66 0.12 1.72
N ASP A 48 -6.38 -0.03 2.02
CA ASP A 48 -5.50 -1.05 1.47
C ASP A 48 -4.67 -1.65 2.61
N GLY A 49 -4.51 -2.96 2.62
CA GLY A 49 -3.65 -3.69 3.53
C GLY A 49 -2.68 -4.58 2.76
N ILE A 50 -1.45 -4.72 3.25
CA ILE A 50 -0.42 -5.53 2.60
C ILE A 50 -0.07 -6.72 3.48
N ALA A 51 -0.20 -7.93 2.94
CA ALA A 51 0.17 -9.17 3.59
C ALA A 51 1.64 -9.52 3.32
N PHE A 52 2.32 -10.02 4.34
CA PHE A 52 3.61 -10.70 4.24
C PHE A 52 3.36 -12.20 4.40
N VAL A 53 3.57 -12.96 3.35
CA VAL A 53 3.03 -14.31 3.20
C VAL A 53 4.10 -15.36 2.91
N GLN A 54 3.77 -16.61 3.25
CA GLN A 54 4.53 -17.82 2.95
C GLN A 54 3.56 -18.94 2.52
N ASN A 55 4.07 -20.11 2.13
CA ASN A 55 3.26 -21.31 1.88
C ASN A 55 2.36 -21.60 3.10
N GLY A 56 1.09 -21.95 2.85
CA GLY A 56 0.07 -22.19 3.88
C GLY A 56 0.37 -23.32 4.86
N ASP A 57 1.23 -24.26 4.49
CA ASP A 57 1.66 -25.37 5.34
C ASP A 57 2.69 -24.95 6.41
N GLN A 58 3.19 -23.72 6.35
CA GLN A 58 4.20 -23.22 7.27
C GLN A 58 3.59 -22.59 8.54
N PRO A 59 4.31 -22.62 9.67
CA PRO A 59 3.82 -21.96 10.88
C PRO A 59 3.82 -20.44 10.73
N GLN A 60 2.82 -19.80 11.32
CA GLN A 60 2.80 -18.34 11.41
C GLN A 60 3.95 -17.85 12.29
N VAL A 61 4.65 -16.82 11.81
CA VAL A 61 5.78 -16.18 12.50
C VAL A 61 5.45 -14.71 12.74
N ASN A 62 5.95 -14.16 13.84
CA ASN A 62 5.85 -12.73 14.09
C ASN A 62 7.13 -12.03 13.64
N PHE A 63 6.99 -11.06 12.74
CA PHE A 63 8.08 -10.20 12.29
C PHE A 63 7.88 -8.76 12.79
N THR A 64 8.97 -8.12 13.19
CA THR A 64 8.96 -6.68 13.36
C THR A 64 9.33 -5.98 12.04
N LYS A 65 8.88 -4.74 11.86
CA LYS A 65 9.28 -3.93 10.69
C LYS A 65 10.79 -3.73 10.62
N GLU A 66 11.46 -3.68 11.76
CA GLU A 66 12.91 -3.58 11.85
C GLU A 66 13.61 -4.84 11.36
N GLN A 67 13.16 -6.04 11.77
CA GLN A 67 13.69 -7.31 11.27
C GLN A 67 13.50 -7.44 9.75
N ILE A 68 12.33 -7.07 9.23
CA ILE A 68 12.07 -7.05 7.79
C ILE A 68 13.00 -6.07 7.07
N TRP A 69 13.23 -4.88 7.64
CA TRP A 69 14.16 -3.91 7.08
C TRP A 69 15.59 -4.46 7.04
N LEU A 70 16.07 -5.08 8.12
CA LEU A 70 17.39 -5.72 8.18
C LEU A 70 17.54 -6.81 7.12
N ALA A 71 16.48 -7.56 6.83
CA ALA A 71 16.46 -8.60 5.80
C ALA A 71 16.53 -8.04 4.37
N MET A 72 15.89 -6.89 4.12
CA MET A 72 15.61 -6.40 2.76
C MET A 72 16.46 -5.21 2.32
N ALA A 73 17.02 -4.44 3.25
CA ALA A 73 17.60 -3.14 2.93
C ALA A 73 18.98 -3.24 2.27
N ALA A 74 19.25 -2.37 1.29
CA ALA A 74 20.56 -2.22 0.66
C ALA A 74 21.63 -1.69 1.65
N GLU A 75 21.22 -0.85 2.60
CA GLU A 75 22.11 -0.31 3.66
C GLU A 75 22.10 -1.19 4.92
N GLY A 76 21.49 -2.38 4.85
CA GLY A 76 21.42 -3.34 5.96
C GLY A 76 22.66 -4.24 6.07
N PRO A 77 22.68 -5.15 7.07
CA PRO A 77 23.80 -6.09 7.30
C PRO A 77 23.85 -7.23 6.30
N HIS A 78 22.87 -7.36 5.40
CA HIS A 78 22.72 -8.42 4.40
C HIS A 78 22.81 -9.85 4.99
N PRO A 79 21.98 -10.19 5.98
CA PRO A 79 21.94 -11.53 6.53
C PRO A 79 21.56 -12.55 5.44
N LYS A 80 22.05 -13.78 5.57
CA LYS A 80 21.70 -14.86 4.63
C LYS A 80 20.40 -15.55 5.03
N LYS A 81 20.22 -15.74 6.33
CA LYS A 81 19.06 -16.41 6.93
C LYS A 81 18.30 -15.47 7.85
N TRP A 82 17.03 -15.77 8.08
CA TRP A 82 16.23 -15.05 9.07
C TRP A 82 16.77 -15.22 10.48
N SER A 83 17.29 -16.42 10.81
CA SER A 83 17.96 -16.71 12.10
C SER A 83 19.23 -15.90 12.34
N ASP A 84 19.86 -15.34 11.30
CA ASP A 84 21.01 -14.42 11.44
C ASP A 84 20.57 -13.05 12.00
N ILE A 85 19.29 -12.69 11.84
CA ILE A 85 18.72 -11.44 12.39
C ILE A 85 18.31 -11.64 13.83
N ASP A 86 17.62 -12.75 14.11
CA ASP A 86 17.12 -13.11 15.42
C ASP A 86 16.97 -14.65 15.50
N SER A 87 17.56 -15.26 16.51
CA SER A 87 17.56 -16.72 16.67
C SER A 87 16.17 -17.33 16.88
N SER A 88 15.15 -16.52 17.18
CA SER A 88 13.74 -16.94 17.26
C SER A 88 13.05 -17.03 15.89
N LEU A 89 13.64 -16.46 14.85
CA LEU A 89 13.14 -16.53 13.49
C LEU A 89 13.54 -17.84 12.80
N PRO A 90 12.81 -18.26 11.74
CA PRO A 90 13.12 -19.51 11.04
C PRO A 90 14.52 -19.58 10.48
N ASP A 91 15.12 -20.78 10.47
CA ASP A 91 16.45 -21.00 9.87
C ASP A 91 16.36 -21.20 8.34
N TYR A 92 15.67 -20.28 7.67
CA TYR A 92 15.52 -20.26 6.21
C TYR A 92 16.41 -19.18 5.59
N GLU A 93 16.89 -19.43 4.37
CA GLU A 93 17.50 -18.39 3.56
C GLU A 93 16.49 -17.28 3.27
N ILE A 94 16.93 -16.03 3.31
CA ILE A 94 16.08 -14.88 2.98
C ILE A 94 15.85 -14.87 1.47
N TYR A 95 14.60 -15.12 1.08
CA TYR A 95 14.13 -15.03 -0.29
C TYR A 95 12.72 -14.44 -0.29
N ILE A 96 12.61 -13.22 -0.77
CA ILE A 96 11.34 -12.48 -0.72
C ILE A 96 10.95 -12.02 -2.12
N MET A 97 9.78 -12.43 -2.57
CA MET A 97 9.18 -12.00 -3.83
C MET A 97 8.39 -10.72 -3.61
N VAL A 98 8.68 -9.71 -4.43
CA VAL A 98 8.11 -8.38 -4.31
C VAL A 98 7.55 -7.91 -5.66
N PRO A 99 6.47 -7.09 -5.67
CA PRO A 99 6.03 -6.40 -6.89
C PRO A 99 7.09 -5.41 -7.39
N PRO A 100 7.03 -4.98 -8.66
CA PRO A 100 8.00 -4.05 -9.24
C PRO A 100 7.90 -2.64 -8.61
N PRO A 101 8.91 -1.77 -8.79
CA PRO A 101 8.92 -0.42 -8.23
C PRO A 101 7.76 0.48 -8.68
N THR A 102 7.08 0.14 -9.79
CA THR A 102 5.89 0.83 -10.31
C THR A 102 4.61 0.50 -9.55
N SER A 103 4.60 -0.60 -8.80
CA SER A 103 3.45 -1.10 -8.05
C SER A 103 3.06 -0.20 -6.89
N GLY A 104 1.74 -0.01 -6.71
CA GLY A 104 1.16 0.62 -5.52
C GLY A 104 1.46 -0.17 -4.24
N THR A 105 1.40 -1.49 -4.29
CA THR A 105 1.77 -2.40 -3.19
C THR A 105 3.23 -2.21 -2.78
N ARG A 106 4.16 -2.12 -3.76
CA ARG A 106 5.58 -1.84 -3.49
C ARG A 106 5.79 -0.47 -2.85
N ASP A 107 5.08 0.60 -3.31
CA ASP A 107 5.18 1.92 -2.68
C ASP A 107 4.64 1.90 -1.24
N ALA A 108 3.54 1.17 -0.98
CA ALA A 108 3.03 0.96 0.37
C ALA A 108 4.05 0.26 1.26
N TRP A 109 4.57 -0.87 0.82
CA TRP A 109 5.61 -1.61 1.54
C TRP A 109 6.82 -0.73 1.88
N ASN A 110 7.33 0.00 0.89
CA ASN A 110 8.44 0.94 1.07
C ASN A 110 8.14 2.03 2.10
N SER A 111 6.89 2.45 2.21
CA SER A 111 6.49 3.53 3.11
C SER A 111 6.15 3.05 4.51
N LEU A 112 5.48 1.90 4.63
CA LEU A 112 4.92 1.39 5.88
C LEU A 112 5.85 0.39 6.58
N VAL A 113 6.71 -0.30 5.84
CA VAL A 113 7.67 -1.28 6.37
C VAL A 113 9.08 -0.73 6.28
N MET A 114 9.63 -0.58 5.08
CA MET A 114 11.04 -0.23 4.89
C MET A 114 11.42 1.09 5.56
N LYS A 115 10.63 2.14 5.36
CA LYS A 115 10.89 3.45 5.99
C LYS A 115 10.64 3.47 7.49
N LYS A 116 9.71 2.66 7.99
CA LYS A 116 9.34 2.63 9.41
C LYS A 116 10.25 1.72 10.23
N GLY A 117 10.76 0.62 9.64
CA GLY A 117 11.74 -0.28 10.25
C GLY A 117 13.18 0.20 10.12
N CYS A 118 13.43 1.28 9.35
CA CYS A 118 14.77 1.81 9.12
C CYS A 118 15.36 2.44 10.39
N PRO A 119 16.59 2.12 10.79
CA PRO A 119 17.29 2.75 11.89
C PRO A 119 17.44 4.27 11.69
N LYS A 120 17.52 5.00 12.81
CA LYS A 120 17.51 6.49 12.79
C LYS A 120 18.80 7.11 12.21
N ASP A 121 19.90 6.38 12.24
CA ASP A 121 21.21 6.76 11.73
C ASP A 121 21.34 6.57 10.21
N VAL A 122 20.44 5.83 9.58
CA VAL A 122 20.39 5.67 8.11
C VAL A 122 19.70 6.87 7.47
N GLU A 123 20.28 7.37 6.38
CA GLU A 123 19.71 8.47 5.62
C GLU A 123 18.32 8.12 5.07
N LYS A 124 17.30 8.95 5.35
CA LYS A 124 15.88 8.69 5.04
C LYS A 124 15.59 8.29 3.58
N LYS A 125 16.38 8.81 2.62
CA LYS A 125 16.20 8.44 1.20
C LYS A 125 16.69 7.02 0.91
N LYS A 126 17.66 6.51 1.66
CA LYS A 126 18.24 5.17 1.52
C LYS A 126 17.42 4.09 2.20
N CYS A 127 16.60 4.45 3.19
CA CYS A 127 15.73 3.50 3.91
C CYS A 127 14.85 2.61 3.00
N LYS A 128 14.52 3.07 1.81
CA LYS A 128 13.64 2.37 0.87
C LYS A 128 14.38 1.52 -0.17
N LEU A 129 15.70 1.63 -0.23
CA LEU A 129 16.49 0.88 -1.19
C LEU A 129 16.57 -0.58 -0.71
N MET A 130 16.27 -1.49 -1.61
CA MET A 130 16.36 -2.93 -1.36
C MET A 130 17.68 -3.47 -1.90
N ARG A 131 18.16 -4.54 -1.25
CA ARG A 131 19.37 -5.26 -1.68
C ARG A 131 19.13 -5.98 -3.03
N GLU A 132 20.20 -6.11 -3.82
CA GLU A 132 20.15 -6.66 -5.18
C GLU A 132 21.00 -7.94 -5.34
N ASP A 133 21.32 -8.61 -4.23
CA ASP A 133 22.18 -9.81 -4.18
C ASP A 133 21.41 -11.13 -4.39
N GLY A 134 20.17 -11.06 -4.84
CA GLY A 134 19.33 -12.23 -5.12
C GLY A 134 18.40 -12.65 -3.98
N ALA A 135 18.49 -12.03 -2.80
CA ALA A 135 17.56 -12.29 -1.70
C ALA A 135 16.15 -11.68 -1.97
N ILE A 136 16.10 -10.58 -2.71
CA ILE A 136 14.86 -9.89 -3.09
C ILE A 136 14.64 -10.05 -4.59
N ILE A 137 13.50 -10.62 -4.97
CA ILE A 137 13.17 -10.92 -6.37
C ILE A 137 11.93 -10.15 -6.79
N GLU A 138 12.06 -9.34 -7.83
CA GLU A 138 10.92 -8.68 -8.47
C GLU A 138 10.19 -9.67 -9.38
N VAL A 139 8.88 -9.85 -9.18
CA VAL A 139 8.09 -10.89 -9.88
C VAL A 139 6.97 -10.32 -10.76
N GLY A 140 6.96 -9.03 -11.02
CA GLY A 140 5.91 -8.36 -11.80
C GLY A 140 4.68 -8.01 -10.96
N GLU A 141 3.61 -7.56 -11.63
CA GLU A 141 2.34 -7.12 -11.00
C GLU A 141 1.35 -8.31 -10.80
N ASN A 142 1.77 -9.54 -11.05
CA ASN A 142 0.89 -10.70 -11.02
C ASN A 142 1.02 -11.47 -9.70
N ASP A 143 0.11 -11.21 -8.76
CA ASP A 143 0.06 -11.85 -7.45
C ASP A 143 -0.18 -13.38 -7.55
N THR A 144 -0.87 -13.86 -8.60
CA THR A 144 -1.06 -15.29 -8.87
C THR A 144 0.29 -16.01 -9.03
N LEU A 145 1.27 -15.36 -9.66
CA LEU A 145 2.60 -15.93 -9.83
C LEU A 145 3.32 -16.07 -8.49
N ILE A 146 3.12 -15.12 -7.56
CA ILE A 146 3.69 -15.20 -6.20
C ILE A 146 3.12 -16.42 -5.49
N VAL A 147 1.78 -16.57 -5.45
CA VAL A 147 1.11 -17.72 -4.80
C VAL A 147 1.58 -19.05 -5.38
N GLN A 148 1.64 -19.19 -6.72
CA GLN A 148 2.13 -20.41 -7.37
C GLN A 148 3.58 -20.76 -6.97
N LYS A 149 4.45 -19.76 -6.89
CA LYS A 149 5.84 -19.97 -6.49
C LYS A 149 5.99 -20.29 -5.00
N LEU A 150 5.10 -19.80 -4.15
CA LEU A 150 5.07 -20.13 -2.73
C LEU A 150 4.63 -21.58 -2.51
N GLN A 151 3.58 -22.05 -3.22
CA GLN A 151 3.11 -23.43 -3.12
C GLN A 151 4.17 -24.48 -3.49
N GLY A 152 5.12 -24.14 -4.34
CA GLY A 152 6.23 -25.01 -4.71
C GLY A 152 7.47 -24.86 -3.85
N ASN A 153 7.44 -24.02 -2.79
CA ASN A 153 8.62 -23.74 -1.98
C ASN A 153 8.29 -23.21 -0.57
N ASP A 154 8.57 -24.01 0.43
CA ASP A 154 8.21 -23.79 1.82
C ASP A 154 9.01 -22.69 2.53
N THR A 155 10.12 -22.23 1.96
CA THR A 155 11.04 -21.29 2.62
C THR A 155 10.98 -19.88 2.04
N LYS A 156 10.21 -19.66 0.96
CA LYS A 156 10.11 -18.37 0.29
C LYS A 156 8.97 -17.54 0.85
N PHE A 157 9.16 -16.23 0.82
CA PHE A 157 8.18 -15.24 1.23
C PHE A 157 7.71 -14.39 0.04
N GLY A 158 6.54 -13.77 0.19
CA GLY A 158 5.98 -12.87 -0.79
C GLY A 158 5.22 -11.71 -0.15
N ILE A 159 4.98 -10.65 -0.92
CA ILE A 159 4.13 -9.53 -0.50
C ILE A 159 3.09 -9.21 -1.57
N PHE A 160 1.84 -9.07 -1.15
CA PHE A 160 0.72 -8.63 -2.00
C PHE A 160 -0.44 -8.07 -1.17
N GLY A 161 -1.47 -7.55 -1.83
CA GLY A 161 -2.62 -6.92 -1.17
C GLY A 161 -3.47 -7.91 -0.36
N TYR A 162 -4.10 -7.40 0.70
CA TYR A 162 -4.98 -8.17 1.59
C TYR A 162 -6.09 -8.90 0.84
N SER A 163 -6.76 -8.25 -0.11
CA SER A 163 -7.87 -8.86 -0.84
C SER A 163 -7.44 -10.12 -1.60
N TYR A 164 -6.23 -10.09 -2.17
CA TYR A 164 -5.69 -11.25 -2.84
C TYR A 164 -5.27 -12.35 -1.84
N PHE A 165 -4.75 -11.97 -0.67
CA PHE A 165 -4.49 -12.89 0.43
C PHE A 165 -5.78 -13.58 0.88
N GLU A 166 -6.87 -12.83 1.06
CA GLU A 166 -8.16 -13.36 1.49
C GLU A 166 -8.69 -14.46 0.53
N LEU A 167 -8.56 -14.22 -0.78
CA LEU A 167 -8.95 -15.19 -1.81
C LEU A 167 -8.06 -16.45 -1.87
N ASN A 168 -6.93 -16.46 -1.19
CA ASN A 168 -5.95 -17.56 -1.22
C ASN A 168 -5.54 -18.04 0.19
N ARG A 169 -6.38 -17.80 1.21
CA ARG A 169 -6.10 -18.22 2.61
C ARG A 169 -5.92 -19.72 2.79
N ASP A 170 -6.46 -20.52 1.89
CA ASP A 170 -6.29 -21.97 1.85
C ASP A 170 -4.92 -22.43 1.31
N ARG A 171 -4.15 -21.50 0.72
CA ARG A 171 -2.90 -21.79 0.00
C ARG A 171 -1.68 -21.09 0.60
N VAL A 172 -1.90 -19.97 1.28
CA VAL A 172 -0.83 -19.16 1.86
C VAL A 172 -1.18 -18.73 3.28
N ILE A 173 -0.16 -18.58 4.12
CA ILE A 173 -0.29 -18.02 5.46
C ILE A 173 0.29 -16.60 5.50
N ALA A 174 -0.41 -15.67 6.14
CA ALA A 174 0.14 -14.37 6.46
C ALA A 174 0.80 -14.37 7.82
N HIS A 175 1.95 -13.76 7.91
CA HIS A 175 2.69 -13.57 9.16
C HIS A 175 2.21 -12.33 9.91
N THR A 176 2.31 -12.35 11.24
CA THR A 176 1.99 -11.19 12.06
C THR A 176 3.10 -10.15 11.95
N ILE A 177 2.72 -8.88 12.01
CA ILE A 177 3.66 -7.75 11.97
C ILE A 177 3.55 -6.95 13.26
N ASN A 178 4.65 -6.86 13.99
CA ASN A 178 4.69 -6.27 15.33
C ASN A 178 3.62 -6.88 16.28
N GLY A 179 3.38 -8.19 16.15
CA GLY A 179 2.39 -8.92 16.96
C GLY A 179 0.93 -8.79 16.50
N VAL A 180 0.68 -8.08 15.38
CA VAL A 180 -0.69 -7.88 14.87
C VAL A 180 -0.91 -8.74 13.64
N GLU A 181 -1.97 -9.55 13.65
CA GLU A 181 -2.42 -10.33 12.51
C GLU A 181 -3.17 -9.45 11.50
N ILE A 182 -3.03 -9.77 10.21
CA ILE A 182 -3.78 -9.08 9.17
C ILE A 182 -5.24 -9.55 9.18
N SER A 183 -6.15 -8.60 9.28
CA SER A 183 -7.60 -8.84 9.21
C SER A 183 -8.32 -7.64 8.61
N LEU A 184 -9.55 -7.87 8.14
CA LEU A 184 -10.40 -6.79 7.63
C LEU A 184 -10.61 -5.72 8.70
N GLU A 185 -10.97 -6.14 9.91
CA GLU A 185 -11.18 -5.25 11.06
C GLU A 185 -9.92 -4.45 11.40
N GLY A 186 -8.75 -5.13 11.50
CA GLY A 186 -7.48 -4.47 11.80
C GLY A 186 -7.03 -3.48 10.73
N ILE A 187 -7.43 -3.68 9.48
CA ILE A 187 -7.19 -2.71 8.40
C ILE A 187 -8.16 -1.53 8.53
N GLN A 188 -9.44 -1.79 8.83
CA GLN A 188 -10.47 -0.76 8.95
C GLN A 188 -10.24 0.16 10.16
N ASP A 189 -9.87 -0.38 11.30
CA ASP A 189 -9.60 0.40 12.51
C ASP A 189 -8.16 0.95 12.60
N GLY A 190 -7.29 0.57 11.62
CA GLY A 190 -5.90 1.01 11.54
C GLY A 190 -4.97 0.34 12.55
N SER A 191 -5.38 -0.70 13.26
CA SER A 191 -4.52 -1.47 14.20
C SER A 191 -3.50 -2.33 13.45
N TYR A 192 -3.82 -2.81 12.22
CA TYR A 192 -2.86 -3.53 11.40
C TYR A 192 -1.79 -2.57 10.84
N PRO A 193 -0.50 -2.79 11.15
CA PRO A 193 0.53 -1.78 10.92
C PRO A 193 0.95 -1.59 9.45
N ILE A 194 0.49 -2.44 8.53
CA ILE A 194 0.73 -2.29 7.08
C ILE A 194 -0.60 -2.04 6.36
N SER A 195 -1.37 -1.08 6.88
CA SER A 195 -2.60 -0.58 6.27
C SER A 195 -2.49 0.91 5.95
N ARG A 196 -3.29 1.37 4.99
CA ARG A 196 -3.32 2.78 4.58
C ARG A 196 -4.66 3.14 3.94
N PRO A 197 -5.12 4.40 4.08
CA PRO A 197 -6.22 4.91 3.29
C PRO A 197 -5.81 5.18 1.84
N LEU A 198 -6.78 5.01 0.94
CA LEU A 198 -6.72 5.38 -0.46
C LEU A 198 -7.54 6.65 -0.68
N TYR A 199 -7.00 7.56 -1.47
CA TYR A 199 -7.51 8.91 -1.64
C TYR A 199 -7.93 9.18 -3.06
N PHE A 200 -8.96 9.98 -3.18
CA PHE A 200 -9.43 10.60 -4.40
C PHE A 200 -9.44 12.12 -4.20
N TYR A 201 -8.86 12.86 -5.12
CA TYR A 201 -8.79 14.32 -5.09
C TYR A 201 -9.56 14.92 -6.25
N ALA A 202 -10.32 15.98 -5.98
CA ALA A 202 -11.13 16.69 -6.97
C ALA A 202 -10.85 18.20 -6.95
N LYS A 203 -10.73 18.83 -8.13
CA LYS A 203 -10.65 20.31 -8.29
C LYS A 203 -12.04 20.91 -8.25
N MET A 204 -12.47 21.38 -7.11
CA MET A 204 -13.83 21.90 -6.91
C MET A 204 -14.15 23.16 -7.71
N GLN A 205 -13.14 23.88 -8.19
CA GLN A 205 -13.29 25.00 -9.13
C GLN A 205 -13.96 24.61 -10.46
N HIS A 206 -13.96 23.31 -10.80
CA HIS A 206 -14.56 22.78 -12.03
C HIS A 206 -15.95 22.21 -11.85
N LYS A 207 -16.51 22.21 -10.65
CA LYS A 207 -17.79 21.58 -10.32
C LYS A 207 -18.99 22.08 -11.12
N GLU A 208 -18.97 23.34 -11.58
CA GLU A 208 -20.03 23.94 -12.39
C GLU A 208 -19.65 24.07 -13.88
N VAL A 209 -18.44 23.68 -14.24
CA VAL A 209 -17.89 23.85 -15.61
C VAL A 209 -17.84 22.52 -16.36
N ILE A 210 -17.51 21.44 -15.65
CA ILE A 210 -17.35 20.11 -16.27
C ILE A 210 -18.66 19.32 -16.11
N PRO A 211 -19.33 18.95 -17.21
CA PRO A 211 -20.52 18.11 -17.15
C PRO A 211 -20.24 16.76 -16.49
N GLY A 212 -21.10 16.32 -15.58
CA GLY A 212 -20.96 15.05 -14.85
C GLY A 212 -19.95 15.07 -13.70
N PHE A 213 -19.35 16.23 -13.37
CA PHE A 213 -18.34 16.34 -12.32
C PHE A 213 -18.85 15.94 -10.94
N LYS A 214 -20.04 16.44 -10.57
CA LYS A 214 -20.66 16.12 -9.27
C LYS A 214 -21.13 14.68 -9.24
N GLU A 215 -21.78 14.22 -10.29
CA GLU A 215 -22.31 12.87 -10.41
C GLU A 215 -21.17 11.81 -10.37
N TYR A 216 -20.01 12.14 -10.91
CA TYR A 216 -18.83 11.26 -10.82
C TYR A 216 -18.33 11.12 -9.37
N ILE A 217 -18.27 12.23 -8.62
CA ILE A 217 -17.90 12.20 -7.20
C ILE A 217 -18.94 11.42 -6.39
N GLU A 218 -20.24 11.68 -6.62
CA GLU A 218 -21.35 11.01 -5.93
C GLU A 218 -21.33 9.50 -6.21
N LEU A 219 -21.11 9.09 -7.47
CA LEU A 219 -20.99 7.69 -7.82
C LEU A 219 -19.77 7.05 -7.12
N PHE A 220 -18.62 7.72 -7.17
CA PHE A 220 -17.37 7.21 -6.55
C PHE A 220 -17.46 7.07 -5.04
N MET A 221 -18.33 7.85 -4.39
CA MET A 221 -18.58 7.83 -2.95
C MET A 221 -19.80 6.98 -2.55
N SER A 222 -20.52 6.43 -3.51
CA SER A 222 -21.72 5.65 -3.24
C SER A 222 -21.39 4.25 -2.74
N ASP A 223 -22.28 3.65 -1.95
CA ASP A 223 -22.18 2.24 -1.52
C ASP A 223 -22.08 1.29 -2.72
N LYS A 224 -22.70 1.66 -3.86
CA LYS A 224 -22.61 0.90 -5.10
C LYS A 224 -21.17 0.79 -5.62
N ALA A 225 -20.32 1.78 -5.37
CA ALA A 225 -18.92 1.78 -5.80
C ALA A 225 -17.98 1.30 -4.69
N THR A 226 -18.04 1.91 -3.52
CA THR A 226 -17.06 1.74 -2.44
C THR A 226 -17.60 1.09 -1.17
N GLY A 227 -18.89 0.79 -1.13
CA GLY A 227 -19.51 0.06 -0.02
C GLY A 227 -19.04 -1.39 0.07
N PRO A 228 -19.43 -2.13 1.13
CA PRO A 228 -18.98 -3.52 1.35
C PRO A 228 -19.28 -4.46 0.18
N GLU A 229 -20.40 -4.23 -0.53
CA GLU A 229 -20.80 -4.98 -1.74
C GLU A 229 -20.66 -4.13 -3.02
N GLY A 230 -19.81 -3.12 -2.99
CA GLY A 230 -19.56 -2.24 -4.12
C GLY A 230 -18.64 -2.86 -5.16
N PHE A 231 -18.82 -2.45 -6.44
CA PHE A 231 -18.02 -3.02 -7.54
C PHE A 231 -16.50 -2.79 -7.41
N LEU A 232 -16.06 -1.79 -6.62
CA LEU A 232 -14.63 -1.60 -6.32
C LEU A 232 -14.16 -2.56 -5.22
N THR A 233 -15.03 -2.94 -4.31
CA THR A 233 -14.75 -3.94 -3.27
C THR A 233 -14.62 -5.33 -3.91
N ASP A 234 -15.44 -5.64 -4.92
CA ASP A 234 -15.33 -6.89 -5.70
C ASP A 234 -13.97 -7.06 -6.37
N ILE A 235 -13.28 -5.97 -6.69
CA ILE A 235 -11.94 -5.97 -7.31
C ILE A 235 -10.81 -5.65 -6.32
N GLY A 236 -11.11 -5.64 -5.01
CA GLY A 236 -10.10 -5.61 -3.96
C GLY A 236 -9.94 -4.31 -3.17
N LEU A 237 -10.83 -3.33 -3.35
CA LEU A 237 -10.89 -2.20 -2.43
C LEU A 237 -11.42 -2.68 -1.07
N ILE A 238 -10.79 -2.27 0.02
CA ILE A 238 -11.34 -2.48 1.35
C ILE A 238 -12.24 -1.28 1.68
N SER A 239 -13.54 -1.54 1.89
CA SER A 239 -14.51 -0.51 2.25
C SER A 239 -14.14 0.14 3.59
N LEU A 240 -14.50 1.42 3.73
CA LEU A 240 -14.47 2.10 5.01
C LEU A 240 -15.52 1.48 5.96
N ALA A 241 -15.32 1.63 7.26
CA ALA A 241 -16.36 1.31 8.23
C ALA A 241 -17.59 2.20 7.99
N GLU A 242 -18.78 1.72 8.36
CA GLU A 242 -20.03 2.47 8.16
C GLU A 242 -19.93 3.89 8.74
N GLY A 243 -20.27 4.90 7.92
CA GLY A 243 -20.30 6.30 8.31
C GLY A 243 -18.97 7.07 8.18
N GLU A 244 -17.89 6.46 7.72
CA GLU A 244 -16.55 7.09 7.63
C GLU A 244 -16.20 7.72 6.27
N VAL A 245 -17.18 8.04 5.44
CA VAL A 245 -16.88 8.81 4.21
C VAL A 245 -16.53 10.25 4.58
N ALA A 246 -15.23 10.55 4.60
CA ALA A 246 -14.74 11.88 4.94
C ALA A 246 -14.36 12.66 3.68
N ILE A 247 -15.15 13.69 3.35
CA ILE A 247 -14.74 14.76 2.42
C ILE A 247 -14.06 15.85 3.23
N LYS A 248 -12.82 16.15 2.90
CA LYS A 248 -12.04 17.20 3.54
C LYS A 248 -11.66 18.26 2.53
N PRO A 249 -12.22 19.48 2.60
CA PRO A 249 -11.72 20.61 1.83
C PRO A 249 -10.29 20.97 2.25
N LEU A 250 -9.41 21.14 1.27
CA LEU A 250 -8.02 21.59 1.46
C LEU A 250 -7.93 23.03 0.97
N ASN A 251 -8.23 23.98 1.85
CA ASN A 251 -8.15 25.43 1.58
C ASN A 251 -6.76 25.98 1.86
#